data_58cc9065e4797309e4a786438e2c748d
#
_entry.id   58cc9065e4797309e4a786438e2c748d
#
_cell.length_a   1.000
_cell.length_b   1.000
_cell.length_c   1.000
_cell.angle_alpha   90.00
_cell.angle_beta   90.00
_cell.angle_gamma   90.00
#
_symmetry.space_group_name_H-M   'P 1'
#
loop_
_entity.id
_entity.type
_entity.pdbx_description
1 polymer ?
#
loop_
_entity_poly.entity_id
_entity_poly.type
_entity_poly.pdbx_seq_one_letter_code
_entity_poly.pdbx_strand_id
1 'polypeptide(L)'
;PFILPEKVFHTAKVCEHYGMRVGKVLSANEEEAKEIARRNDPHVAFYHMNSKRYVGADRFRICVSGWEFSGPRRQIAPNEHIVALSDHADFKELLQYVGESKPKLVITDNYRVGDAKVLAREIEKRLGIPAKALPK
;
A
#
# COMPACT_ATOMS: atom_id res chain seq x y z
N PRO A 1 2.59 -0.97 21.17
CA PRO A 1 3.56 -0.58 20.14
C PRO A 1 3.26 -1.24 18.78
N PHE A 2 3.87 -0.72 17.73
CA PHE A 2 3.89 -1.34 16.39
C PHE A 2 5.21 -2.08 16.22
N ILE A 3 5.17 -3.36 15.86
CA ILE A 3 6.34 -4.17 15.55
C ILE A 3 6.46 -4.28 14.03
N LEU A 4 7.55 -3.79 13.47
CA LEU A 4 7.74 -3.62 12.04
C LEU A 4 8.88 -4.50 11.52
N PRO A 5 8.75 -5.06 10.30
CA PRO A 5 9.91 -5.62 9.60
C PRO A 5 11.00 -4.55 9.44
N GLU A 6 12.27 -4.94 9.45
CA GLU A 6 13.44 -4.05 9.43
C GLU A 6 13.32 -2.92 8.42
N LYS A 7 13.04 -3.26 7.17
CA LYS A 7 12.91 -2.27 6.09
C LYS A 7 11.81 -1.24 6.37
N VAL A 8 10.67 -1.69 6.88
CA VAL A 8 9.53 -0.80 7.20
C VAL A 8 9.85 0.06 8.41
N PHE A 9 10.57 -0.48 9.41
CA PHE A 9 11.04 0.25 10.56
C PHE A 9 11.93 1.43 10.16
N HIS A 10 12.94 1.20 9.31
CA HIS A 10 13.79 2.27 8.82
C HIS A 10 13.01 3.34 8.04
N THR A 11 12.07 2.94 7.19
CA THR A 11 11.20 3.89 6.49
C THR A 11 10.36 4.71 7.48
N ALA A 12 9.77 4.08 8.49
CA ALA A 12 9.01 4.77 9.53
C ALA A 12 9.87 5.82 10.27
N LYS A 13 11.14 5.48 10.58
CA LYS A 13 12.08 6.43 11.22
C LYS A 13 12.43 7.61 10.32
N VAL A 14 12.56 7.40 9.03
CA VAL A 14 12.74 8.50 8.07
C VAL A 14 11.50 9.40 8.05
N CYS A 15 10.30 8.82 7.96
CA CYS A 15 9.06 9.58 8.01
C CYS A 15 8.91 10.39 9.31
N GLU A 16 9.28 9.81 10.45
CA GLU A 16 9.26 10.47 11.75
C GLU A 16 10.25 11.65 11.79
N HIS A 17 11.43 11.49 11.21
CA HIS A 17 12.43 12.58 11.08
C HIS A 17 11.88 13.78 10.28
N TYR A 18 11.03 13.53 9.28
CA TYR A 18 10.36 14.57 8.50
C TYR A 18 9.00 15.01 9.08
N GLY A 19 8.74 14.73 10.35
CA GLY A 19 7.59 15.26 11.10
C GLY A 19 6.32 14.41 11.08
N MET A 20 6.35 13.21 10.49
CA MET A 20 5.21 12.31 10.55
C MET A 20 5.08 11.70 11.95
N ARG A 21 3.88 11.70 12.51
CA ARG A 21 3.61 11.05 13.81
C ARG A 21 3.36 9.56 13.61
N VAL A 22 4.37 8.73 13.88
CA VAL A 22 4.29 7.27 13.68
C VAL A 22 3.92 6.53 14.96
N GLY A 23 4.11 7.13 16.14
CA GLY A 23 3.91 6.49 17.44
C GLY A 23 5.08 5.59 17.86
N LYS A 24 4.87 4.72 18.85
CA LYS A 24 5.93 3.82 19.32
C LYS A 24 6.11 2.67 18.34
N VAL A 25 7.20 2.70 17.56
CA VAL A 25 7.61 1.65 16.63
C VAL A 25 8.86 0.93 17.13
N LEU A 26 8.90 -0.38 16.95
CA LEU A 26 10.02 -1.26 17.26
C LEU A 26 10.37 -2.08 16.02
N SER A 27 11.66 -2.33 15.81
CA SER A 27 12.07 -3.33 14.83
C SER A 27 11.75 -4.73 15.33
N ALA A 28 11.27 -5.61 14.47
CA ALA A 28 11.03 -7.02 14.80
C ALA A 28 12.31 -7.76 15.24
N ASN A 29 13.48 -7.19 14.99
CA ASN A 29 14.77 -7.72 15.38
C ASN A 29 15.21 -7.31 16.81
N GLU A 30 14.58 -6.26 17.37
CA GLU A 30 14.89 -5.78 18.72
C GLU A 30 14.43 -6.77 19.81
N GLU A 31 15.19 -6.89 20.89
CA GLU A 31 14.85 -7.79 22.00
C GLU A 31 13.53 -7.38 22.68
N GLU A 32 13.26 -6.08 22.81
CA GLU A 32 11.98 -5.59 23.34
C GLU A 32 10.79 -6.09 22.52
N ALA A 33 10.89 -6.02 21.18
CA ALA A 33 9.84 -6.50 20.28
C ALA A 33 9.62 -8.02 20.42
N LYS A 34 10.69 -8.79 20.51
CA LYS A 34 10.64 -10.25 20.71
C LYS A 34 10.02 -10.61 22.06
N GLU A 35 10.34 -9.85 23.09
CA GLU A 35 9.79 -10.08 24.43
C GLU A 35 8.29 -9.78 24.50
N ILE A 36 7.85 -8.65 23.92
CA ILE A 36 6.42 -8.31 23.77
C ILE A 36 5.67 -9.41 23.04
N ALA A 37 6.23 -9.89 21.93
CA ALA A 37 5.61 -10.96 21.14
C ALA A 37 5.54 -12.30 21.90
N ARG A 38 6.57 -12.63 22.70
CA ARG A 38 6.65 -13.85 23.52
C ARG A 38 5.66 -13.81 24.69
N ARG A 39 5.52 -12.66 25.34
CA ARG A 39 4.57 -12.47 26.45
C ARG A 39 3.14 -12.31 25.97
N ASN A 40 2.93 -12.16 24.68
CA ASN A 40 1.64 -11.83 24.07
C ASN A 40 1.06 -10.51 24.60
N ASP A 41 1.91 -9.55 24.96
CA ASP A 41 1.48 -8.21 25.37
C ASP A 41 0.77 -7.52 24.20
N PRO A 42 -0.16 -6.58 24.45
CA PRO A 42 -0.89 -5.89 23.39
C PRO A 42 0.04 -5.17 22.39
N HIS A 43 0.01 -5.58 21.13
CA HIS A 43 0.82 -4.99 20.05
C HIS A 43 0.15 -5.17 18.69
N VAL A 44 0.61 -4.41 17.71
CA VAL A 44 0.28 -4.59 16.29
C VAL A 44 1.55 -4.96 15.55
N ALA A 45 1.59 -6.15 14.96
CA ALA A 45 2.73 -6.58 14.15
C ALA A 45 2.41 -6.50 12.66
N PHE A 46 3.34 -5.94 11.89
CA PHE A 46 3.25 -5.84 10.44
C PHE A 46 4.01 -6.98 9.78
N TYR A 47 3.44 -7.51 8.71
CA TYR A 47 4.04 -8.58 7.92
C TYR A 47 3.91 -8.28 6.43
N HIS A 48 4.83 -8.78 5.64
CA HIS A 48 4.66 -8.77 4.20
C HIS A 48 3.46 -9.61 3.78
N MET A 49 2.75 -9.19 2.75
CA MET A 49 1.53 -9.83 2.23
C MET A 49 1.74 -11.32 1.91
N ASN A 50 2.95 -11.72 1.48
CA ASN A 50 3.31 -13.11 1.18
C ASN A 50 3.73 -13.93 2.40
N SER A 51 3.73 -13.36 3.60
CA SER A 51 4.07 -14.09 4.82
C SER A 51 2.89 -14.98 5.22
N LYS A 52 2.96 -16.26 4.88
CA LYS A 52 2.00 -17.30 5.30
C LYS A 52 2.20 -17.65 6.78
N ARG A 53 2.06 -16.70 7.68
CA ARG A 53 2.07 -17.04 9.10
C ARG A 53 0.66 -17.44 9.52
N TYR A 54 0.56 -18.59 10.18
CA TYR A 54 -0.65 -19.00 10.86
C TYR A 54 -0.95 -17.97 11.96
N VAL A 55 -2.16 -17.42 11.91
CA VAL A 55 -2.65 -16.51 12.94
C VAL A 55 -3.48 -17.37 13.92
N GLY A 56 -3.02 -17.48 15.17
CA GLY A 56 -3.76 -18.20 16.20
C GLY A 56 -5.15 -17.61 16.43
N ALA A 57 -6.04 -18.39 17.01
CA ALA A 57 -7.43 -17.98 17.25
C ALA A 57 -7.57 -16.77 18.20
N ASP A 58 -6.53 -16.48 18.96
CA ASP A 58 -6.40 -15.33 19.88
C ASP A 58 -5.93 -14.04 19.20
N ARG A 59 -5.67 -14.07 17.91
CA ARG A 59 -5.14 -12.91 17.14
C ARG A 59 -6.11 -12.47 16.07
N PHE A 60 -6.12 -11.17 15.85
CA PHE A 60 -6.88 -10.55 14.77
C PHE A 60 -5.95 -10.18 13.62
N ARG A 61 -6.31 -10.56 12.41
CA ARG A 61 -5.54 -10.26 11.19
C ARG A 61 -6.29 -9.29 10.29
N ILE A 62 -5.59 -8.26 9.86
CA ILE A 62 -6.05 -7.34 8.82
C ILE A 62 -5.11 -7.46 7.62
N CYS A 63 -5.64 -7.85 6.48
CA CYS A 63 -4.95 -7.78 5.19
C CYS A 63 -5.35 -6.49 4.49
N VAL A 64 -4.39 -5.67 4.15
CA VAL A 64 -4.61 -4.42 3.41
C VAL A 64 -4.27 -4.67 1.95
N SER A 65 -5.19 -4.39 1.03
CA SER A 65 -4.99 -4.69 -0.39
C SER A 65 -5.71 -3.71 -1.30
N GLY A 66 -5.02 -3.22 -2.33
CA GLY A 66 -5.63 -2.46 -3.43
C GLY A 66 -6.44 -3.33 -4.41
N TRP A 67 -6.44 -4.65 -4.23
CA TRP A 67 -7.19 -5.60 -5.07
C TRP A 67 -8.52 -6.05 -4.47
N GLU A 68 -8.95 -5.45 -3.36
CA GLU A 68 -10.28 -5.72 -2.82
C GLU A 68 -11.29 -4.75 -3.43
N PHE A 69 -12.17 -5.26 -4.27
CA PHE A 69 -13.16 -4.48 -5.02
C PHE A 69 -14.60 -4.72 -4.55
N SER A 70 -14.81 -5.66 -3.61
CA SER A 70 -16.15 -6.02 -3.15
C SER A 70 -16.75 -5.03 -2.15
N GLY A 71 -15.90 -4.15 -1.59
CA GLY A 71 -16.30 -3.14 -0.60
C GLY A 71 -15.12 -2.67 0.24
N PRO A 72 -15.33 -1.69 1.13
CA PRO A 72 -14.24 -1.12 1.92
C PRO A 72 -13.62 -2.12 2.90
N ARG A 73 -14.41 -3.13 3.32
CA ARG A 73 -13.95 -4.20 4.21
C ARG A 73 -14.76 -5.46 3.99
N ARG A 74 -14.09 -6.61 4.01
CA ARG A 74 -14.73 -7.94 3.95
C ARG A 74 -14.09 -8.89 4.98
N GLN A 75 -14.90 -9.63 5.70
CA GLN A 75 -14.43 -10.71 6.56
C GLN A 75 -14.19 -11.97 5.71
N ILE A 76 -13.00 -12.57 5.86
CA ILE A 76 -12.61 -13.79 5.13
C ILE A 76 -12.48 -15.00 6.07
N ALA A 77 -12.31 -14.79 7.35
CA ALA A 77 -12.35 -15.80 8.40
C ALA A 77 -12.80 -15.14 9.72
N PRO A 78 -13.13 -15.88 10.79
CA PRO A 78 -13.61 -15.32 12.05
C PRO A 78 -12.74 -14.17 12.61
N ASN A 79 -11.41 -14.30 12.53
CA ASN A 79 -10.46 -13.32 13.03
C ASN A 79 -9.63 -12.68 11.90
N GLU A 80 -10.11 -12.75 10.65
CA GLU A 80 -9.37 -12.25 9.49
C GLU A 80 -10.25 -11.40 8.60
N HIS A 81 -9.77 -10.18 8.33
CA HIS A 81 -10.42 -9.23 7.44
C HIS A 81 -9.48 -8.77 6.34
N ILE A 82 -10.05 -8.48 5.17
CA ILE A 82 -9.39 -7.71 4.13
C ILE A 82 -9.98 -6.31 4.10
N VAL A 83 -9.13 -5.31 3.95
CA VAL A 83 -9.48 -3.89 3.86
C VAL A 83 -9.00 -3.34 2.53
N ALA A 84 -9.90 -2.69 1.81
CA ALA A 84 -9.58 -2.01 0.56
C ALA A 84 -8.77 -0.75 0.86
N LEU A 85 -7.47 -0.81 0.62
CA LEU A 85 -6.57 0.33 0.73
C LEU A 85 -5.43 0.15 -0.26
N SER A 86 -5.19 1.16 -1.07
CA SER A 86 -4.08 1.22 -2.01
C SER A 86 -3.27 2.49 -1.77
N ASP A 87 -1.97 2.38 -1.95
CA ASP A 87 -1.03 3.50 -2.04
C ASP A 87 -0.81 3.95 -3.50
N HIS A 88 -1.47 3.27 -4.45
CA HIS A 88 -1.44 3.64 -5.85
C HIS A 88 -2.49 4.71 -6.14
N ALA A 89 -2.12 5.69 -6.97
CA ALA A 89 -3.05 6.66 -7.50
C ALA A 89 -4.18 5.98 -8.27
N ASP A 90 -5.40 6.46 -8.06
CA ASP A 90 -6.54 6.05 -8.86
C ASP A 90 -6.53 6.74 -10.25
N PHE A 91 -7.48 6.37 -11.10
CA PHE A 91 -7.57 6.91 -12.46
C PHE A 91 -7.75 8.44 -12.48
N LYS A 92 -8.51 8.99 -11.54
CA LYS A 92 -8.76 10.43 -11.43
C LYS A 92 -7.51 11.17 -10.96
N GLU A 93 -6.81 10.62 -9.98
CA GLU A 93 -5.56 11.16 -9.47
C GLU A 93 -4.46 11.13 -10.52
N LEU A 94 -4.38 10.07 -11.34
CA LEU A 94 -3.44 10.01 -12.47
C LEU A 94 -3.72 11.13 -13.50
N LEU A 95 -4.97 11.37 -13.84
CA LEU A 95 -5.34 12.48 -14.73
C LEU A 95 -5.01 13.84 -14.11
N GLN A 96 -5.28 14.03 -12.84
CA GLN A 96 -4.95 15.25 -12.11
C GLN A 96 -3.44 15.49 -12.11
N TYR A 97 -2.65 14.47 -11.78
CA TYR A 97 -1.19 14.56 -11.78
C TYR A 97 -0.63 14.97 -13.17
N VAL A 98 -1.14 14.36 -14.24
CA VAL A 98 -0.76 14.72 -15.61
C VAL A 98 -1.14 16.17 -15.93
N GLY A 99 -2.36 16.59 -15.57
CA GLY A 99 -2.83 17.96 -15.80
C GLY A 99 -2.01 19.01 -15.06
N GLU A 100 -1.65 18.75 -13.81
CA GLU A 100 -0.82 19.64 -13.00
C GLU A 100 0.64 19.69 -13.47
N SER A 101 1.18 18.55 -13.92
CA SER A 101 2.56 18.44 -14.41
C SER A 101 2.76 19.09 -15.79
N LYS A 102 1.70 19.26 -16.59
CA LYS A 102 1.69 19.85 -17.93
C LYS A 102 2.82 19.33 -18.85
N PRO A 103 2.99 18.01 -19.00
CA PRO A 103 4.05 17.45 -19.83
C PRO A 103 3.78 17.69 -21.31
N LYS A 104 4.82 17.70 -22.14
CA LYS A 104 4.71 17.77 -23.59
C LYS A 104 4.23 16.46 -24.22
N LEU A 105 4.47 15.34 -23.55
CA LEU A 105 4.10 14.01 -23.97
C LEU A 105 3.98 13.11 -22.74
N VAL A 106 2.95 12.27 -22.71
CA VAL A 106 2.79 11.21 -21.70
C VAL A 106 3.03 9.86 -22.35
N ILE A 107 3.80 9.01 -21.67
CA ILE A 107 3.95 7.60 -22.03
C ILE A 107 3.33 6.77 -20.91
N THR A 108 2.33 5.95 -21.25
CA THR A 108 1.71 5.01 -20.31
C THR A 108 2.32 3.62 -20.50
N ASP A 109 2.67 2.95 -19.39
CA ASP A 109 3.31 1.64 -19.42
C ASP A 109 2.28 0.53 -19.69
N ASN A 110 2.45 -0.16 -20.81
CA ASN A 110 1.57 -1.25 -21.25
C ASN A 110 2.10 -2.66 -20.92
N TYR A 111 3.18 -2.76 -20.13
CA TYR A 111 3.71 -4.06 -19.66
C TYR A 111 2.95 -4.63 -18.47
N ARG A 112 2.33 -3.76 -17.67
CA ARG A 112 1.70 -4.16 -16.41
C ARG A 112 0.20 -4.43 -16.58
N VAL A 113 -0.38 -5.03 -15.55
CA VAL A 113 -1.84 -5.21 -15.48
C VAL A 113 -2.52 -3.84 -15.43
N GLY A 114 -3.50 -3.66 -16.29
CA GLY A 114 -4.23 -2.40 -16.46
C GLY A 114 -4.43 -2.09 -17.95
N ASP A 115 -5.16 -1.04 -18.25
CA ASP A 115 -5.38 -0.59 -19.64
C ASP A 115 -4.67 0.75 -19.92
N ALA A 116 -3.38 0.65 -20.18
CA ALA A 116 -2.53 1.79 -20.50
C ALA A 116 -3.02 2.55 -21.76
N LYS A 117 -3.67 1.86 -22.71
CA LYS A 117 -4.22 2.46 -23.92
C LYS A 117 -5.44 3.32 -23.62
N VAL A 118 -6.29 2.87 -22.69
CA VAL A 118 -7.44 3.65 -22.22
C VAL A 118 -6.94 4.89 -21.50
N LEU A 119 -5.97 4.77 -20.61
CA LEU A 119 -5.40 5.92 -19.89
C LEU A 119 -4.81 6.94 -20.87
N ALA A 120 -4.01 6.52 -21.84
CA ALA A 120 -3.44 7.41 -22.86
C ALA A 120 -4.53 8.17 -23.61
N ARG A 121 -5.58 7.46 -24.08
CA ARG A 121 -6.72 8.05 -24.79
C ARG A 121 -7.49 9.07 -23.94
N GLU A 122 -7.71 8.77 -22.67
CA GLU A 122 -8.43 9.68 -21.77
C GLU A 122 -7.59 10.93 -21.43
N ILE A 123 -6.26 10.81 -21.36
CA ILE A 123 -5.36 11.95 -21.23
C ILE A 123 -5.49 12.87 -22.44
N GLU A 124 -5.40 12.33 -23.65
CA GLU A 124 -5.56 13.13 -24.88
C GLU A 124 -6.93 13.81 -24.93
N LYS A 125 -8.00 13.04 -24.67
CA LYS A 125 -9.38 13.53 -24.75
C LYS A 125 -9.69 14.61 -23.72
N ARG A 126 -9.27 14.45 -22.46
CA ARG A 126 -9.65 15.35 -21.36
C ARG A 126 -8.70 16.50 -21.14
N LEU A 127 -7.41 16.29 -21.42
CA LEU A 127 -6.37 17.27 -21.11
C LEU A 127 -5.75 17.90 -22.37
N GLY A 128 -6.00 17.35 -23.56
CA GLY A 128 -5.39 17.80 -24.80
C GLY A 128 -3.87 17.57 -24.87
N ILE A 129 -3.34 16.73 -23.99
CA ILE A 129 -1.91 16.42 -23.90
C ILE A 129 -1.63 15.15 -24.71
N PRO A 130 -0.67 15.16 -25.67
CA PRO A 130 -0.30 13.96 -26.41
C PRO A 130 0.07 12.81 -25.50
N ALA A 131 -0.49 11.62 -25.74
CA ALA A 131 -0.22 10.44 -24.90
C ALA A 131 -0.10 9.16 -25.75
N LYS A 132 0.78 8.25 -25.34
CA LYS A 132 1.03 6.97 -26.03
C LYS A 132 1.21 5.84 -25.03
N ALA A 133 0.56 4.70 -25.31
CA ALA A 133 0.85 3.47 -24.60
C ALA A 133 2.05 2.74 -25.23
N LEU A 134 3.07 2.42 -24.47
CA LEU A 134 4.24 1.67 -24.93
C LEU A 134 4.51 0.50 -23.98
N PRO A 135 4.97 -0.65 -24.51
CA PRO A 135 5.08 -0.97 -25.96
C PRO A 135 3.70 -1.10 -26.61
N LYS A 136 3.70 -1.10 -27.91
CA LYS A 136 2.46 -1.20 -28.74
C LYS A 136 1.77 -2.55 -28.57
#